data_9a1246557fb5801fb7d387b76a7d6b7f
#
_entry.id   9a1246557fb5801fb7d387b76a7d6b7f
#
_cell.length_a   1.000
_cell.length_b   1.000
_cell.length_c   1.000
_cell.angle_alpha   90.00
_cell.angle_beta   90.00
_cell.angle_gamma   90.00
#
_symmetry.space_group_name_H-M   'P 1'
#
loop_
_entity.id
_entity.type
_entity.pdbx_description
1 polymer ?
#
loop_
_entity_poly.entity_id
_entity_poly.type
_entity_poly.pdbx_seq_one_letter_code
_entity_poly.pdbx_strand_id
1 'polypeptide(L)'
;MQRRQDRHKRGPVFRFVKGLVNFFRRYRKWSNKGFVVVLLLAVALSMGLVLLFESFQGIPLTSQKKDAISQEANKTNQNAKDQDEEKTARIMANGDLLYHIPIYRSALKEDGTYDFHENFEYVKPWLKQADLILGDFEGTVNKDHYLAGYPLFNAPGEVMDAIKDAGYQVLDLAHNH
;
A
#
# COMPACT_ATOMS: atom_id res chain seq x y z
N MET A 1 -12.57 8.95 47.19
CA MET A 1 -12.20 9.54 45.89
C MET A 1 -10.75 9.17 45.59
N GLN A 2 -10.51 8.11 44.81
CA GLN A 2 -9.18 7.61 44.48
C GLN A 2 -8.93 7.83 42.97
N ARG A 3 -8.06 8.79 42.63
CA ARG A 3 -7.60 9.00 41.25
C ARG A 3 -6.64 7.86 40.91
N ARG A 4 -7.09 6.95 40.02
CA ARG A 4 -6.19 6.00 39.32
C ARG A 4 -5.38 6.79 38.32
N GLN A 5 -4.08 6.85 38.53
CA GLN A 5 -3.10 7.29 37.53
C GLN A 5 -2.91 6.17 36.51
N ASP A 6 -3.45 6.35 35.32
CA ASP A 6 -3.15 5.52 34.15
C ASP A 6 -1.70 5.79 33.72
N ARG A 7 -0.79 4.90 34.11
CA ARG A 7 0.56 4.86 33.55
C ARG A 7 0.46 4.21 32.15
N HIS A 8 0.34 5.02 31.10
CA HIS A 8 0.58 4.59 29.74
C HIS A 8 1.95 3.90 29.68
N LYS A 9 1.97 2.60 29.46
CA LYS A 9 3.19 1.82 29.16
C LYS A 9 3.72 2.27 27.79
N ARG A 10 4.64 3.23 27.82
CA ARG A 10 5.32 3.72 26.61
C ARG A 10 6.05 2.57 25.94
N GLY A 11 5.76 2.33 24.64
CA GLY A 11 6.23 1.18 23.86
C GLY A 11 7.77 1.08 23.74
N PRO A 12 8.27 -0.03 23.20
CA PRO A 12 9.71 -0.31 23.10
C PRO A 12 10.48 0.76 22.31
N VAL A 13 9.88 1.35 21.30
CA VAL A 13 10.46 2.46 20.51
C VAL A 13 10.74 3.70 21.37
N PHE A 14 9.81 4.07 22.26
CA PHE A 14 10.01 5.21 23.16
C PHE A 14 11.14 4.97 24.17
N ARG A 15 11.32 3.73 24.64
CA ARG A 15 12.44 3.35 25.51
C ARG A 15 13.78 3.43 24.77
N PHE A 16 13.81 2.99 23.52
CA PHE A 16 14.99 3.07 22.65
C PHE A 16 15.40 4.51 22.37
N VAL A 17 14.46 5.37 21.94
CA VAL A 17 14.73 6.81 21.69
C VAL A 17 15.18 7.52 22.95
N LYS A 18 14.56 7.24 24.13
CA LYS A 18 14.99 7.81 25.40
C LYS A 18 16.38 7.33 25.82
N GLY A 19 16.72 6.07 25.53
CA GLY A 19 18.07 5.51 25.70
C GLY A 19 19.10 6.26 24.86
N LEU A 20 18.80 6.48 23.58
CA LEU A 20 19.65 7.19 22.64
C LEU A 20 19.89 8.65 23.08
N VAL A 21 18.84 9.36 23.47
CA VAL A 21 18.94 10.75 23.96
C VAL A 21 19.80 10.84 25.24
N ASN A 22 19.63 9.88 26.17
CA ASN A 22 20.44 9.84 27.39
C ASN A 22 21.91 9.49 27.09
N PHE A 23 22.15 8.61 26.12
CA PHE A 23 23.48 8.29 25.63
C PHE A 23 24.17 9.55 25.08
N PHE A 24 23.55 10.28 24.16
CA PHE A 24 24.09 11.51 23.60
C PHE A 24 24.28 12.62 24.65
N ARG A 25 23.37 12.71 25.65
CA ARG A 25 23.50 13.66 26.76
C ARG A 25 24.70 13.35 27.66
N ARG A 26 25.05 12.07 27.85
CA ARG A 26 26.21 11.62 28.63
C ARG A 26 27.53 11.91 27.91
N TYR A 27 27.54 11.84 26.56
CA TYR A 27 28.72 12.10 25.72
C TYR A 27 28.96 13.59 25.41
N ARG A 28 28.00 14.47 25.69
CA ARG A 28 28.17 15.94 25.50
C ARG A 28 29.30 16.55 26.34
N LYS A 29 29.84 15.82 27.30
CA LYS A 29 30.98 16.24 28.12
C LYS A 29 32.35 15.76 27.62
N TRP A 30 32.38 15.00 26.50
CA TRP A 30 33.66 14.57 25.93
C TRP A 30 34.28 15.68 25.09
N SER A 31 35.62 15.75 25.12
CA SER A 31 36.38 16.69 24.28
C SER A 31 36.03 16.44 22.79
N ASN A 32 36.10 17.51 21.98
CA ASN A 32 35.81 17.44 20.54
C ASN A 32 36.50 16.28 19.81
N LYS A 33 37.67 15.83 20.29
CA LYS A 33 38.42 14.69 19.73
C LYS A 33 37.69 13.34 19.94
N GLY A 34 37.08 13.11 21.11
CA GLY A 34 36.35 11.88 21.40
C GLY A 34 35.06 11.77 20.56
N PHE A 35 34.38 12.88 20.34
CA PHE A 35 33.17 12.93 19.50
C PHE A 35 33.50 12.59 18.03
N VAL A 36 34.60 13.13 17.49
CA VAL A 36 35.06 12.85 16.11
C VAL A 36 35.40 11.37 15.94
N VAL A 37 36.06 10.73 16.92
CA VAL A 37 36.38 9.31 16.84
C VAL A 37 35.13 8.45 16.80
N VAL A 38 34.13 8.73 17.65
CA VAL A 38 32.86 7.98 17.65
C VAL A 38 32.09 8.16 16.35
N LEU A 39 32.10 9.39 15.77
CA LEU A 39 31.47 9.65 14.49
C LEU A 39 32.15 8.88 13.35
N LEU A 40 33.47 8.86 13.32
CA LEU A 40 34.22 8.11 12.30
C LEU A 40 34.00 6.60 12.40
N LEU A 41 33.91 6.04 13.62
CA LEU A 41 33.60 4.64 13.83
C LEU A 41 32.16 4.29 13.38
N ALA A 42 31.19 5.18 13.63
CA ALA A 42 29.82 5.01 13.17
C ALA A 42 29.71 5.02 11.66
N VAL A 43 30.45 5.93 10.98
CA VAL A 43 30.51 5.97 9.51
C VAL A 43 31.20 4.74 8.94
N ALA A 44 32.31 4.28 9.53
CA ALA A 44 32.99 3.06 9.10
C ALA A 44 32.12 1.81 9.25
N LEU A 45 31.35 1.71 10.36
CA LEU A 45 30.41 0.62 10.60
C LEU A 45 29.26 0.62 9.60
N SER A 46 28.71 1.80 9.28
CA SER A 46 27.64 1.92 8.29
C SER A 46 28.12 1.55 6.87
N MET A 47 29.31 1.98 6.51
CA MET A 47 29.92 1.65 5.22
C MET A 47 30.26 0.15 5.10
N GLY A 48 30.74 -0.46 6.19
CA GLY A 48 30.95 -1.91 6.27
C GLY A 48 29.65 -2.71 6.11
N LEU A 49 28.55 -2.23 6.68
CA LEU A 49 27.23 -2.87 6.55
C LEU A 49 26.68 -2.78 5.12
N VAL A 50 26.92 -1.65 4.42
CA VAL A 50 26.54 -1.51 3.00
C VAL A 50 27.34 -2.45 2.12
N LEU A 51 28.65 -2.56 2.32
CA LEU A 51 29.51 -3.47 1.55
C LEU A 51 29.16 -4.94 1.80
N LEU A 52 28.78 -5.31 3.03
CA LEU A 52 28.29 -6.65 3.34
C LEU A 52 26.94 -6.92 2.67
N PHE A 53 26.05 -5.91 2.61
CA PHE A 53 24.78 -6.02 1.94
C PHE A 53 24.93 -6.19 0.42
N GLU A 54 25.84 -5.45 -0.21
CA GLU A 54 26.17 -5.63 -1.64
C GLU A 54 26.82 -7.00 -1.93
N SER A 55 27.69 -7.49 -1.04
CA SER A 55 28.25 -8.84 -1.16
C SER A 55 27.19 -9.94 -1.00
N PHE A 56 26.14 -9.70 -0.20
CA PHE A 56 25.03 -10.64 -0.03
C PHE A 56 24.07 -10.62 -1.22
N GLN A 57 23.96 -9.51 -1.93
CA GLN A 57 23.19 -9.41 -3.19
C GLN A 57 23.88 -10.09 -4.38
N GLY A 58 25.18 -10.36 -4.28
CA GLY A 58 25.98 -11.03 -5.30
C GLY A 58 25.87 -12.55 -5.34
N ILE A 59 25.02 -13.20 -4.53
CA ILE A 59 24.75 -14.65 -4.63
C ILE A 59 23.61 -14.84 -5.63
N PRO A 60 23.87 -15.32 -6.86
CA PRO A 60 22.82 -15.54 -7.84
C PRO A 60 22.05 -16.82 -7.48
N LEU A 61 21.01 -16.67 -6.66
CA LEU A 61 20.09 -17.76 -6.30
C LEU A 61 19.16 -18.20 -7.44
N THR A 62 19.31 -17.64 -8.64
CA THR A 62 18.35 -17.84 -9.72
C THR A 62 18.92 -18.32 -11.06
N SER A 63 20.23 -18.44 -11.24
CA SER A 63 20.79 -18.81 -12.56
C SER A 63 20.54 -20.29 -12.92
N GLN A 64 20.77 -21.22 -12.01
CA GLN A 64 20.65 -22.66 -12.33
C GLN A 64 19.20 -23.16 -12.51
N LYS A 65 18.22 -22.53 -11.84
CA LYS A 65 16.81 -22.95 -11.97
C LYS A 65 16.15 -22.40 -13.23
N LYS A 66 16.63 -21.26 -13.72
CA LYS A 66 16.15 -20.67 -14.98
C LYS A 66 16.58 -21.48 -16.20
N ASP A 67 17.81 -21.95 -16.20
CA ASP A 67 18.37 -22.74 -17.33
C ASP A 67 17.72 -24.13 -17.42
N ALA A 68 17.43 -24.78 -16.29
CA ALA A 68 16.71 -26.05 -16.25
C ALA A 68 15.26 -25.91 -16.74
N ILE A 69 14.54 -24.86 -16.32
CA ILE A 69 13.16 -24.60 -16.77
C ILE A 69 13.14 -24.23 -18.24
N SER A 70 14.12 -23.46 -18.73
CA SER A 70 14.23 -23.07 -20.15
C SER A 70 14.57 -24.26 -21.05
N GLN A 71 15.33 -25.25 -20.58
CA GLN A 71 15.66 -26.45 -21.35
C GLN A 71 14.50 -27.45 -21.39
N GLU A 72 13.70 -27.54 -20.35
CA GLU A 72 12.52 -28.39 -20.32
C GLU A 72 11.37 -27.80 -21.15
N ALA A 73 11.18 -26.48 -21.07
CA ALA A 73 10.23 -25.76 -21.94
C ALA A 73 10.58 -25.87 -23.44
N ASN A 74 11.88 -25.82 -23.80
CA ASN A 74 12.31 -25.98 -25.21
C ASN A 74 12.16 -27.42 -25.76
N LYS A 75 12.16 -28.43 -24.92
CA LYS A 75 11.91 -29.83 -25.37
C LYS A 75 10.43 -30.11 -25.62
N THR A 76 9.54 -29.41 -24.94
CA THR A 76 8.09 -29.56 -25.11
C THR A 76 7.58 -28.78 -26.32
N ASN A 77 8.28 -27.72 -26.74
CA ASN A 77 7.86 -26.81 -27.83
C ASN A 77 8.25 -27.27 -29.24
N GLN A 78 8.93 -28.40 -29.42
CA GLN A 78 9.28 -28.88 -30.76
C GLN A 78 8.14 -29.62 -31.50
N ASN A 79 7.00 -29.82 -30.87
CA ASN A 79 5.84 -30.50 -31.46
C ASN A 79 4.54 -29.69 -31.57
N ALA A 80 4.57 -28.40 -31.24
CA ALA A 80 3.41 -27.52 -31.43
C ALA A 80 3.83 -26.34 -32.37
N LYS A 81 3.67 -26.54 -33.65
CA LYS A 81 3.55 -25.44 -34.63
C LYS A 81 2.12 -24.85 -34.53
N ASP A 82 1.71 -24.40 -33.34
CA ASP A 82 0.69 -23.39 -33.19
C ASP A 82 1.43 -22.05 -33.09
N GLN A 83 1.13 -21.15 -33.99
CA GLN A 83 1.55 -19.76 -33.87
C GLN A 83 0.89 -19.24 -32.61
N ASP A 84 1.66 -19.17 -31.50
CA ASP A 84 1.23 -18.47 -30.29
C ASP A 84 1.08 -16.99 -30.68
N GLU A 85 -0.13 -16.62 -30.99
CA GLU A 85 -0.53 -15.23 -31.24
C GLU A 85 -0.31 -14.49 -29.90
N GLU A 86 0.65 -13.56 -29.86
CA GLU A 86 0.92 -12.76 -28.66
C GLU A 86 -0.36 -12.01 -28.28
N LYS A 87 -0.93 -12.36 -27.12
CA LYS A 87 -2.12 -11.71 -26.58
C LYS A 87 -1.69 -10.66 -25.56
N THR A 88 -2.14 -9.43 -25.78
CA THR A 88 -1.91 -8.31 -24.87
C THR A 88 -3.20 -7.91 -24.18
N ALA A 89 -3.11 -7.45 -22.94
CA ALA A 89 -4.22 -6.88 -22.19
C ALA A 89 -3.79 -5.57 -21.54
N ARG A 90 -4.64 -4.57 -21.61
CA ARG A 90 -4.45 -3.29 -20.91
C ARG A 90 -5.15 -3.34 -19.57
N ILE A 91 -4.35 -3.27 -18.52
CA ILE A 91 -4.86 -3.23 -17.13
C ILE A 91 -4.75 -1.80 -16.63
N MET A 92 -5.82 -1.29 -16.05
CA MET A 92 -5.84 -0.03 -15.31
C MET A 92 -6.11 -0.30 -13.83
N ALA A 93 -5.42 0.45 -12.97
CA ALA A 93 -5.65 0.43 -11.53
C ALA A 93 -5.63 1.84 -10.99
N ASN A 94 -6.46 2.11 -10.00
CA ASN A 94 -6.42 3.35 -9.23
C ASN A 94 -6.25 3.05 -7.74
N GLY A 95 -5.93 4.09 -6.96
CA GLY A 95 -5.96 4.04 -5.51
C GLY A 95 -7.38 4.14 -4.96
N ASP A 96 -7.50 4.69 -3.74
CA ASP A 96 -8.70 4.66 -2.91
C ASP A 96 -9.94 5.24 -3.61
N LEU A 97 -10.98 4.43 -3.69
CA LEU A 97 -12.36 4.86 -3.91
C LEU A 97 -12.98 5.11 -2.54
N LEU A 98 -12.64 6.25 -1.95
CA LEU A 98 -13.00 6.62 -0.60
C LEU A 98 -14.16 7.62 -0.60
N TYR A 99 -15.26 7.26 0.06
CA TYR A 99 -16.48 8.07 0.11
C TYR A 99 -16.67 8.70 1.49
N HIS A 100 -16.81 10.02 1.51
CA HIS A 100 -16.98 10.81 2.74
C HIS A 100 -18.29 11.61 2.71
N ILE A 101 -18.75 12.08 3.87
CA ILE A 101 -20.01 12.82 4.06
C ILE A 101 -20.27 13.92 3.01
N PRO A 102 -19.29 14.76 2.58
CA PRO A 102 -19.54 15.75 1.54
C PRO A 102 -19.97 15.12 0.20
N ILE A 103 -19.41 13.97 -0.16
CA ILE A 103 -19.76 13.23 -1.39
C ILE A 103 -21.18 12.68 -1.27
N TYR A 104 -21.56 12.14 -0.11
CA TYR A 104 -22.96 11.69 0.09
C TYR A 104 -23.96 12.83 -0.07
N ARG A 105 -23.62 14.03 0.45
CA ARG A 105 -24.50 15.21 0.33
C ARG A 105 -24.66 15.67 -1.11
N SER A 106 -23.61 15.62 -1.92
CA SER A 106 -23.70 16.02 -3.33
C SER A 106 -24.45 14.99 -4.19
N ALA A 107 -24.44 13.72 -3.79
CA ALA A 107 -25.12 12.64 -4.49
C ALA A 107 -26.59 12.45 -4.07
N LEU A 108 -27.04 13.10 -3.00
CA LEU A 108 -28.40 12.96 -2.47
C LEU A 108 -29.42 13.62 -3.41
N LYS A 109 -30.41 12.85 -3.83
CA LYS A 109 -31.55 13.32 -4.65
C LYS A 109 -32.72 13.81 -3.80
N GLU A 110 -33.64 14.50 -4.43
CA GLU A 110 -34.86 15.01 -3.80
C GLU A 110 -35.77 13.89 -3.22
N ASP A 111 -35.72 12.69 -3.81
CA ASP A 111 -36.48 11.52 -3.36
C ASP A 111 -35.81 10.76 -2.21
N GLY A 112 -34.66 11.23 -1.74
CA GLY A 112 -33.88 10.62 -0.65
C GLY A 112 -32.96 9.48 -1.08
N THR A 113 -32.89 9.14 -2.35
CA THR A 113 -31.93 8.18 -2.91
C THR A 113 -30.59 8.87 -3.23
N TYR A 114 -29.58 8.08 -3.61
CA TYR A 114 -28.26 8.60 -3.95
C TYR A 114 -27.90 8.29 -5.42
N ASP A 115 -27.14 9.19 -6.05
CA ASP A 115 -26.60 8.97 -7.39
C ASP A 115 -25.14 9.42 -7.45
N PHE A 116 -24.22 8.46 -7.62
CA PHE A 116 -22.78 8.69 -7.65
C PHE A 116 -22.18 8.62 -9.05
N HIS A 117 -22.99 8.50 -10.11
CA HIS A 117 -22.50 8.35 -11.47
C HIS A 117 -21.70 9.56 -11.96
N GLU A 118 -22.03 10.76 -11.51
CA GLU A 118 -21.28 11.98 -11.83
C GLU A 118 -19.81 11.94 -11.35
N ASN A 119 -19.52 11.19 -10.28
CA ASN A 119 -18.16 11.07 -9.77
C ASN A 119 -17.20 10.45 -10.80
N PHE A 120 -17.73 9.71 -11.77
CA PHE A 120 -16.96 8.99 -12.79
C PHE A 120 -17.09 9.60 -14.20
N GLU A 121 -17.88 10.63 -14.38
CA GLU A 121 -18.19 11.21 -15.68
C GLU A 121 -16.91 11.50 -16.51
N TYR A 122 -15.94 12.17 -15.91
CA TYR A 122 -14.70 12.58 -16.58
C TYR A 122 -13.67 11.46 -16.73
N VAL A 123 -13.67 10.47 -15.85
CA VAL A 123 -12.70 9.36 -15.89
C VAL A 123 -13.20 8.15 -16.65
N LYS A 124 -14.51 7.96 -16.75
CA LYS A 124 -15.13 6.83 -17.45
C LYS A 124 -14.67 6.63 -18.90
N PRO A 125 -14.45 7.67 -19.73
CA PRO A 125 -13.92 7.51 -21.09
C PRO A 125 -12.51 6.94 -21.12
N TRP A 126 -11.71 7.19 -20.09
CA TRP A 126 -10.37 6.65 -19.94
C TRP A 126 -10.40 5.19 -19.46
N LEU A 127 -11.23 4.91 -18.47
CA LEU A 127 -11.42 3.57 -17.95
C LEU A 127 -11.87 2.58 -19.03
N LYS A 128 -12.77 3.00 -19.91
CA LYS A 128 -13.26 2.19 -21.04
C LYS A 128 -12.18 1.75 -22.05
N GLN A 129 -10.96 2.27 -21.95
CA GLN A 129 -9.84 1.85 -22.79
C GLN A 129 -9.10 0.64 -22.24
N ALA A 130 -9.41 0.19 -21.03
CA ALA A 130 -8.81 -0.96 -20.40
C ALA A 130 -9.62 -2.23 -20.67
N ASP A 131 -8.92 -3.37 -20.70
CA ASP A 131 -9.51 -4.70 -20.74
C ASP A 131 -9.88 -5.17 -19.32
N LEU A 132 -9.14 -4.70 -18.32
CA LEU A 132 -9.37 -4.98 -16.91
C LEU A 132 -9.13 -3.72 -16.06
N ILE A 133 -10.08 -3.39 -15.18
CA ILE A 133 -10.00 -2.25 -14.28
C ILE A 133 -10.09 -2.74 -12.84
N LEU A 134 -9.06 -2.41 -12.06
CA LEU A 134 -8.98 -2.68 -10.63
C LEU A 134 -9.16 -1.38 -9.85
N GLY A 135 -10.00 -1.40 -8.84
CA GLY A 135 -10.19 -0.31 -7.88
C GLY A 135 -9.89 -0.78 -6.48
N ASP A 136 -9.61 0.18 -5.63
CA ASP A 136 -9.39 0.00 -4.23
C ASP A 136 -10.54 0.68 -3.48
N PHE A 137 -11.50 -0.10 -2.97
CA PHE A 137 -12.65 0.45 -2.25
C PHE A 137 -12.35 0.48 -0.75
N GLU A 138 -12.07 1.68 -0.25
CA GLU A 138 -11.79 1.89 1.16
C GLU A 138 -13.07 2.26 1.91
N GLY A 139 -13.57 1.34 2.74
CA GLY A 139 -14.76 1.51 3.54
C GLY A 139 -15.69 0.31 3.52
N THR A 140 -16.89 0.50 4.03
CA THR A 140 -17.93 -0.51 4.10
C THR A 140 -19.20 -0.08 3.38
N VAL A 141 -20.03 -1.05 3.01
CA VAL A 141 -21.41 -0.85 2.56
C VAL A 141 -22.31 -1.72 3.41
N ASN A 142 -22.82 -1.15 4.49
CA ASN A 142 -23.72 -1.86 5.39
C ASN A 142 -25.02 -1.06 5.57
N LYS A 143 -26.12 -1.59 5.04
CA LYS A 143 -27.46 -0.95 5.08
C LYS A 143 -28.06 -0.89 6.49
N ASP A 144 -27.56 -1.72 7.41
CA ASP A 144 -28.09 -1.80 8.79
C ASP A 144 -27.39 -0.78 9.71
N HIS A 145 -26.40 -0.06 9.19
CA HIS A 145 -25.69 1.02 9.88
C HIS A 145 -25.94 2.38 9.21
N TYR A 146 -25.81 3.45 10.00
CA TYR A 146 -25.91 4.83 9.47
C TYR A 146 -24.75 5.13 8.53
N LEU A 147 -24.99 6.02 7.56
CA LEU A 147 -23.94 6.52 6.66
C LEU A 147 -22.89 7.29 7.45
N ALA A 148 -21.61 7.00 7.22
CA ALA A 148 -20.51 7.58 7.97
C ALA A 148 -19.34 7.93 7.06
N GLY A 149 -18.64 9.03 7.40
CA GLY A 149 -17.31 9.31 6.94
C GLY A 149 -16.29 8.81 7.96
N TYR A 150 -15.12 9.45 8.01
CA TYR A 150 -14.06 9.10 8.96
C TYR A 150 -14.60 9.00 10.40
N PRO A 151 -14.21 7.99 11.19
CA PRO A 151 -13.29 6.88 10.84
C PRO A 151 -13.96 5.60 10.31
N LEU A 152 -15.28 5.55 10.20
CA LEU A 152 -16.05 4.32 9.95
C LEU A 152 -16.33 4.06 8.47
N PHE A 153 -16.36 5.10 7.64
CA PHE A 153 -16.60 5.05 6.19
C PHE A 153 -17.65 4.02 5.75
N ASN A 154 -18.91 4.23 6.15
CA ASN A 154 -20.02 3.41 5.69
C ASN A 154 -20.82 4.15 4.60
N ALA A 155 -20.74 3.65 3.36
CA ALA A 155 -21.36 4.22 2.17
C ALA A 155 -22.72 3.58 1.88
N PRO A 156 -23.61 4.29 1.16
CA PRO A 156 -24.85 3.70 0.64
C PRO A 156 -24.57 2.74 -0.52
N GLY A 157 -25.46 1.78 -0.74
CA GLY A 157 -25.29 0.72 -1.76
C GLY A 157 -25.13 1.22 -3.17
N GLU A 158 -25.75 2.36 -3.50
CA GLU A 158 -25.70 3.01 -4.82
C GLU A 158 -24.28 3.40 -5.27
N VAL A 159 -23.34 3.48 -4.33
CA VAL A 159 -21.91 3.64 -4.66
C VAL A 159 -21.41 2.46 -5.50
N MET A 160 -21.81 1.22 -5.15
CA MET A 160 -21.38 0.02 -5.88
C MET A 160 -21.95 0.01 -7.30
N ASP A 161 -23.16 0.49 -7.50
CA ASP A 161 -23.77 0.58 -8.83
C ASP A 161 -23.00 1.57 -9.71
N ALA A 162 -22.62 2.72 -9.18
CA ALA A 162 -21.84 3.72 -9.92
C ALA A 162 -20.42 3.23 -10.24
N ILE A 163 -19.74 2.55 -9.32
CA ILE A 163 -18.43 1.95 -9.53
C ILE A 163 -18.50 0.89 -10.65
N LYS A 164 -19.49 0.02 -10.58
CA LYS A 164 -19.72 -1.00 -11.61
C LYS A 164 -20.01 -0.39 -12.97
N ASP A 165 -20.87 0.64 -13.04
CA ASP A 165 -21.20 1.36 -14.28
C ASP A 165 -19.99 2.11 -14.85
N ALA A 166 -19.08 2.58 -14.01
CA ALA A 166 -17.83 3.18 -14.45
C ALA A 166 -16.90 2.19 -15.14
N GLY A 167 -17.08 0.87 -14.90
CA GLY A 167 -16.37 -0.19 -15.60
C GLY A 167 -15.41 -1.01 -14.73
N TYR A 168 -15.41 -0.83 -13.42
CA TYR A 168 -14.58 -1.64 -12.51
C TYR A 168 -15.07 -3.08 -12.47
N GLN A 169 -14.14 -4.03 -12.67
CA GLN A 169 -14.41 -5.46 -12.60
C GLN A 169 -13.89 -6.11 -11.33
N VAL A 170 -12.86 -5.52 -10.72
CA VAL A 170 -12.24 -6.03 -9.49
C VAL A 170 -12.12 -4.89 -8.49
N LEU A 171 -12.49 -5.15 -7.24
CA LEU A 171 -12.26 -4.24 -6.12
C LEU A 171 -11.45 -4.94 -5.04
N ASP A 172 -10.40 -4.30 -4.57
CA ASP A 172 -9.76 -4.64 -3.30
C ASP A 172 -10.59 -4.06 -2.16
N LEU A 173 -10.84 -4.87 -1.13
CA LEU A 173 -11.62 -4.50 0.05
C LEU A 173 -10.80 -4.68 1.35
N ALA A 174 -9.49 -4.95 1.23
CA ALA A 174 -8.64 -5.30 2.38
C ALA A 174 -7.96 -4.07 2.96
N HIS A 175 -8.75 -3.12 3.45
CA HIS A 175 -8.29 -1.86 4.02
C HIS A 175 -8.42 -1.77 5.54
N ASN A 176 -7.87 -0.67 6.10
CA ASN A 176 -7.92 -0.36 7.52
C ASN A 176 -9.24 0.34 7.96
N HIS A 177 -10.13 0.62 7.03
CA HIS A 177 -11.45 1.24 7.28
C HIS A 177 -12.60 0.36 6.83
#